data_1a03e27152206325050d47ae1bdbffb1
#
_entry.id   1a03e27152206325050d47ae1bdbffb1
#
_cell.length_a   1.000
_cell.length_b   1.000
_cell.length_c   1.000
_cell.angle_alpha   90.00
_cell.angle_beta   90.00
_cell.angle_gamma   90.00
#
_symmetry.space_group_name_H-M   'P 1'
#
loop_
_entity.id
_entity.type
_entity.pdbx_description
1 polymer ?
#
loop_
_entity_poly.entity_id
_entity_poly.type
_entity_poly.pdbx_seq_one_letter_code
_entity_poly.pdbx_strand_id
1 'polypeptide(L)'
;LKFAPTTQYKAQLSEAAAKCFEQYRAISKLIVAQGIDATDAMDPFVERIETFHSRISGIDFYETIIKIYLVSGLLNDFYKRLAIGLDASTRAAIEKILSDKTFEKYATQVLKESMSEDPTLASRLALWGRRIMGDVLLELRGTFDNRKLAGITKNAKLSVEEEREVNLAAYSKLEPLVSELIAAHSVRMDAIGLTA
;
A
#
# COMPACT_ATOMS: atom_id res chain seq x y z
N LEU A 1 3.90 -6.05 -17.60
CA LEU A 1 4.34 -5.84 -19.01
C LEU A 1 3.37 -6.46 -20.03
N LYS A 2 2.68 -7.56 -19.69
CA LYS A 2 1.79 -8.28 -20.63
C LYS A 2 0.70 -7.38 -21.25
N PHE A 3 0.12 -6.49 -20.47
CA PHE A 3 -0.99 -5.62 -20.87
C PHE A 3 -0.55 -4.25 -21.42
N ALA A 4 0.74 -3.91 -21.38
CA ALA A 4 1.20 -2.59 -21.84
C ALA A 4 1.03 -2.45 -23.36
N PRO A 5 0.28 -1.44 -23.83
CA PRO A 5 -0.13 -1.32 -25.21
C PRO A 5 1.00 -0.92 -26.16
N THR A 6 2.02 -0.25 -25.68
CA THR A 6 3.14 0.23 -26.49
C THR A 6 4.50 -0.18 -25.95
N THR A 7 5.52 -0.20 -26.80
CA THR A 7 6.91 -0.45 -26.39
C THR A 7 7.41 0.62 -25.43
N GLN A 8 6.98 1.87 -25.60
CA GLN A 8 7.31 2.98 -24.71
C GLN A 8 6.80 2.70 -23.29
N TYR A 9 5.54 2.30 -23.13
CA TYR A 9 4.98 1.95 -21.82
C TYR A 9 5.67 0.74 -21.21
N LYS A 10 6.09 -0.25 -22.02
CA LYS A 10 6.89 -1.37 -21.53
C LYS A 10 8.24 -0.93 -20.97
N ALA A 11 8.93 -0.03 -21.67
CA ALA A 11 10.23 0.51 -21.22
C ALA A 11 10.07 1.28 -19.88
N GLN A 12 9.09 2.16 -19.78
CA GLN A 12 8.82 2.93 -18.56
C GLN A 12 8.43 2.04 -17.36
N LEU A 13 7.62 1.01 -17.59
CA LEU A 13 7.30 0.03 -16.55
C LEU A 13 8.52 -0.79 -16.12
N SER A 14 9.42 -1.11 -17.05
CA SER A 14 10.67 -1.81 -16.73
C SER A 14 11.59 -0.95 -15.86
N GLU A 15 11.68 0.35 -16.16
CA GLU A 15 12.41 1.31 -15.33
C GLU A 15 11.81 1.41 -13.92
N ALA A 16 10.49 1.54 -13.82
CA ALA A 16 9.79 1.55 -12.53
C ALA A 16 10.02 0.26 -11.73
N ALA A 17 9.99 -0.90 -12.38
CA ALA A 17 10.28 -2.18 -11.74
C ALA A 17 11.73 -2.26 -11.22
N ALA A 18 12.70 -1.73 -11.97
CA ALA A 18 14.10 -1.63 -11.53
C ALA A 18 14.21 -0.77 -10.27
N LYS A 19 13.50 0.37 -10.20
CA LYS A 19 13.45 1.22 -9.00
C LYS A 19 12.84 0.51 -7.80
N CYS A 20 11.75 -0.22 -7.97
CA CYS A 20 11.18 -1.04 -6.90
C CYS A 20 12.17 -2.10 -6.39
N PHE A 21 12.95 -2.71 -7.28
CA PHE A 21 13.98 -3.66 -6.89
C PHE A 21 15.14 -3.00 -6.13
N GLU A 22 15.54 -1.79 -6.51
CA GLU A 22 16.52 -1.00 -5.75
C GLU A 22 16.03 -0.69 -4.33
N GLN A 23 14.74 -0.31 -4.17
CA GLN A 23 14.12 -0.10 -2.86
C GLN A 23 14.10 -1.38 -2.02
N TYR A 24 13.70 -2.51 -2.60
CA TYR A 24 13.77 -3.82 -1.95
C TYR A 24 15.16 -4.13 -1.44
N ARG A 25 16.19 -3.98 -2.28
CA ARG A 25 17.58 -4.20 -1.88
C ARG A 25 18.03 -3.28 -0.76
N ALA A 26 17.61 -2.03 -0.76
CA ALA A 26 17.97 -1.08 0.27
C ALA A 26 17.33 -1.45 1.61
N ILE A 27 16.03 -1.84 1.63
CA ILE A 27 15.35 -2.31 2.84
C ILE A 27 15.95 -3.62 3.34
N SER A 28 16.24 -4.58 2.45
CA SER A 28 16.89 -5.84 2.82
C SER A 28 18.23 -5.62 3.51
N LYS A 29 19.03 -4.65 3.06
CA LYS A 29 20.28 -4.28 3.72
C LYS A 29 20.08 -3.76 5.14
N LEU A 30 18.99 -2.99 5.39
CA LEU A 30 18.66 -2.50 6.74
C LEU A 30 18.29 -3.66 7.67
N ILE A 31 17.56 -4.65 7.15
CA ILE A 31 17.17 -5.85 7.91
C ILE A 31 18.42 -6.69 8.26
N VAL A 32 19.27 -6.95 7.28
CA VAL A 32 20.51 -7.71 7.46
C VAL A 32 21.47 -7.02 8.43
N ALA A 33 21.52 -5.68 8.43
CA ALA A 33 22.31 -4.92 9.40
C ALA A 33 21.86 -5.09 10.86
N GLN A 34 20.62 -5.57 11.09
CA GLN A 34 20.11 -5.94 12.41
C GLN A 34 20.39 -7.42 12.77
N GLY A 35 21.16 -8.14 11.95
CA GLY A 35 21.47 -9.55 12.16
C GLY A 35 20.33 -10.51 11.79
N ILE A 36 19.35 -10.06 11.01
CA ILE A 36 18.19 -10.85 10.58
C ILE A 36 18.34 -11.18 9.11
N ASP A 37 18.09 -12.45 8.72
CA ASP A 37 17.95 -12.79 7.30
C ASP A 37 16.71 -12.15 6.70
N ALA A 38 16.87 -11.46 5.57
CA ALA A 38 15.78 -10.71 4.96
C ALA A 38 14.69 -11.62 4.36
N THR A 39 15.08 -12.81 3.87
CA THR A 39 14.12 -13.79 3.32
C THR A 39 13.29 -14.39 4.44
N ASP A 40 13.94 -14.87 5.51
CA ASP A 40 13.28 -15.44 6.68
C ASP A 40 12.31 -14.42 7.32
N ALA A 41 12.67 -13.14 7.31
CA ALA A 41 11.81 -12.07 7.82
C ALA A 41 10.56 -11.82 6.96
N MET A 42 10.62 -12.07 5.65
CA MET A 42 9.53 -11.82 4.70
C MET A 42 8.62 -13.03 4.50
N ASP A 43 9.15 -14.24 4.55
CA ASP A 43 8.43 -15.50 4.30
C ASP A 43 7.08 -15.63 5.00
N PRO A 44 6.92 -15.25 6.30
CA PRO A 44 5.63 -15.35 6.99
C PRO A 44 4.51 -14.50 6.37
N PHE A 45 4.84 -13.55 5.51
CA PHE A 45 3.86 -12.62 4.89
C PHE A 45 3.52 -12.97 3.45
N VAL A 46 4.22 -13.92 2.81
CA VAL A 46 4.09 -14.23 1.37
C VAL A 46 2.65 -14.62 1.03
N GLU A 47 2.08 -15.62 1.68
CA GLU A 47 0.72 -16.12 1.41
C GLU A 47 -0.33 -15.00 1.54
N ARG A 48 -0.19 -14.17 2.55
CA ARG A 48 -1.09 -13.04 2.80
C ARG A 48 -1.01 -12.01 1.71
N ILE A 49 0.22 -11.65 1.28
CA ILE A 49 0.45 -10.68 0.20
C ILE A 49 -0.07 -11.21 -1.13
N GLU A 50 0.15 -12.49 -1.44
CA GLU A 50 -0.36 -13.14 -2.66
C GLU A 50 -1.90 -13.17 -2.68
N THR A 51 -2.52 -13.50 -1.56
CA THR A 51 -3.98 -13.48 -1.40
C THR A 51 -4.54 -12.07 -1.61
N PHE A 52 -3.95 -11.07 -0.99
CA PHE A 52 -4.33 -9.67 -1.20
C PHE A 52 -4.15 -9.26 -2.66
N HIS A 53 -3.01 -9.57 -3.26
CA HIS A 53 -2.70 -9.24 -4.65
C HIS A 53 -3.69 -9.85 -5.64
N SER A 54 -4.16 -11.08 -5.38
CA SER A 54 -5.17 -11.75 -6.21
C SER A 54 -6.53 -11.05 -6.17
N ARG A 55 -6.94 -10.55 -4.99
CA ARG A 55 -8.22 -9.82 -4.81
C ARG A 55 -8.27 -8.50 -5.57
N ILE A 56 -7.12 -7.81 -5.69
CA ILE A 56 -7.00 -6.53 -6.37
C ILE A 56 -6.38 -6.65 -7.77
N SER A 57 -6.48 -7.81 -8.41
CA SER A 57 -5.96 -7.98 -9.77
C SER A 57 -6.79 -7.21 -10.79
N GLY A 58 -6.17 -6.30 -11.52
CA GLY A 58 -6.78 -5.59 -12.64
C GLY A 58 -6.90 -6.49 -13.89
N ILE A 59 -7.93 -6.25 -14.70
CA ILE A 59 -8.19 -7.01 -15.94
C ILE A 59 -7.42 -6.45 -17.14
N ASP A 60 -6.99 -5.19 -17.08
CA ASP A 60 -6.28 -4.53 -18.16
C ASP A 60 -5.07 -3.70 -17.67
N PHE A 61 -4.44 -3.02 -18.62
CA PHE A 61 -3.29 -2.16 -18.36
C PHE A 61 -3.63 -1.02 -17.40
N TYR A 62 -4.72 -0.31 -17.61
CA TYR A 62 -5.06 0.89 -16.84
C TYR A 62 -5.48 0.55 -15.42
N GLU A 63 -6.26 -0.53 -15.22
CA GLU A 63 -6.57 -1.04 -13.89
C GLU A 63 -5.32 -1.51 -13.14
N THR A 64 -4.35 -2.10 -13.88
CA THR A 64 -3.06 -2.47 -13.30
C THR A 64 -2.24 -1.25 -12.87
N ILE A 65 -2.18 -0.20 -13.71
CA ILE A 65 -1.42 1.03 -13.40
C ILE A 65 -2.02 1.76 -12.21
N ILE A 66 -3.34 2.00 -12.20
CA ILE A 66 -3.97 2.69 -11.06
C ILE A 66 -3.86 1.87 -9.78
N LYS A 67 -3.99 0.54 -9.84
CA LYS A 67 -3.76 -0.34 -8.69
C LYS A 67 -2.36 -0.12 -8.10
N ILE A 68 -1.31 -0.21 -8.91
CA ILE A 68 0.06 -0.05 -8.42
C ILE A 68 0.24 1.37 -7.87
N TYR A 69 -0.28 2.39 -8.54
CA TYR A 69 -0.22 3.78 -8.11
C TYR A 69 -0.84 4.01 -6.73
N LEU A 70 -2.06 3.52 -6.53
CA LEU A 70 -2.79 3.70 -5.28
C LEU A 70 -2.19 2.85 -4.14
N VAL A 71 -1.94 1.56 -4.39
CA VAL A 71 -1.45 0.64 -3.35
C VAL A 71 -0.04 1.03 -2.91
N SER A 72 0.89 1.30 -3.83
CA SER A 72 2.25 1.71 -3.45
C SER A 72 2.26 3.04 -2.70
N GLY A 73 1.42 3.99 -3.11
CA GLY A 73 1.26 5.26 -2.39
C GLY A 73 0.76 5.07 -0.96
N LEU A 74 -0.30 4.27 -0.78
CA LEU A 74 -0.86 3.96 0.55
C LEU A 74 0.14 3.20 1.43
N LEU A 75 0.86 2.22 0.88
CA LEU A 75 1.90 1.49 1.60
C LEU A 75 3.07 2.40 2.00
N ASN A 76 3.49 3.31 1.14
CA ASN A 76 4.54 4.27 1.47
C ASN A 76 4.14 5.18 2.63
N ASP A 77 2.90 5.69 2.66
CA ASP A 77 2.41 6.49 3.78
C ASP A 77 2.32 5.67 5.06
N PHE A 78 1.82 4.44 4.96
CA PHE A 78 1.75 3.51 6.07
C PHE A 78 3.15 3.22 6.65
N TYR A 79 4.13 2.89 5.83
CA TYR A 79 5.50 2.61 6.26
C TYR A 79 6.17 3.83 6.89
N LYS A 80 5.98 5.02 6.32
CA LYS A 80 6.47 6.27 6.93
C LYS A 80 5.85 6.50 8.32
N ARG A 81 4.57 6.20 8.47
CA ARG A 81 3.88 6.32 9.76
C ARG A 81 4.42 5.33 10.79
N LEU A 82 4.66 4.08 10.39
CA LEU A 82 5.29 3.08 11.26
C LEU A 82 6.73 3.46 11.64
N ALA A 83 7.48 4.05 10.71
CA ALA A 83 8.86 4.44 10.92
C ALA A 83 9.02 5.52 12.02
N ILE A 84 7.98 6.24 12.39
CA ILE A 84 8.00 7.22 13.49
C ILE A 84 8.40 6.56 14.82
N GLY A 85 8.07 5.28 15.02
CA GLY A 85 8.45 4.51 16.21
C GLY A 85 9.90 4.01 16.23
N LEU A 86 10.67 4.21 15.17
CA LEU A 86 12.06 3.77 15.04
C LEU A 86 13.05 4.88 15.43
N ASP A 87 14.32 4.51 15.63
CA ASP A 87 15.39 5.49 15.81
C ASP A 87 15.52 6.44 14.61
N ALA A 88 16.08 7.63 14.85
CA ALA A 88 16.13 8.70 13.86
C ALA A 88 16.91 8.32 12.58
N SER A 89 17.97 7.51 12.71
CA SER A 89 18.80 7.11 11.58
C SER A 89 18.08 6.11 10.67
N THR A 90 17.44 5.10 11.25
CA THR A 90 16.64 4.10 10.54
C THR A 90 15.44 4.76 9.87
N ARG A 91 14.73 5.66 10.57
CA ARG A 91 13.62 6.42 10.00
C ARG A 91 14.05 7.24 8.79
N ALA A 92 15.15 8.01 8.91
CA ALA A 92 15.66 8.81 7.79
C ALA A 92 16.06 7.94 6.58
N ALA A 93 16.64 6.77 6.82
CA ALA A 93 16.98 5.82 5.76
C ALA A 93 15.72 5.30 5.04
N ILE A 94 14.68 4.92 5.78
CA ILE A 94 13.39 4.47 5.23
C ILE A 94 12.73 5.59 4.43
N GLU A 95 12.64 6.81 4.97
CA GLU A 95 12.06 7.96 4.28
C GLU A 95 12.78 8.25 2.96
N LYS A 96 14.11 8.17 2.96
CA LYS A 96 14.93 8.32 1.74
C LYS A 96 14.63 7.22 0.71
N ILE A 97 14.54 5.96 1.11
CA ILE A 97 14.21 4.83 0.23
C ILE A 97 12.83 5.03 -0.39
N LEU A 98 11.83 5.47 0.40
CA LEU A 98 10.46 5.66 -0.03
C LEU A 98 10.21 7.00 -0.74
N SER A 99 11.22 7.82 -0.98
CA SER A 99 11.09 9.15 -1.60
C SER A 99 11.03 9.11 -3.14
N ASP A 100 11.35 7.98 -3.77
CA ASP A 100 11.32 7.85 -5.23
C ASP A 100 9.90 8.02 -5.77
N LYS A 101 9.74 8.91 -6.74
CA LYS A 101 8.46 9.27 -7.38
C LYS A 101 8.39 8.89 -8.86
N THR A 102 9.32 8.08 -9.34
CA THR A 102 9.41 7.72 -10.76
C THR A 102 8.12 7.07 -11.25
N PHE A 103 7.64 6.04 -10.54
CA PHE A 103 6.40 5.36 -10.92
C PHE A 103 5.17 6.26 -10.74
N GLU A 104 5.10 7.06 -9.67
CA GLU A 104 3.98 7.98 -9.41
C GLU A 104 3.81 9.00 -10.55
N LYS A 105 4.91 9.60 -11.01
CA LYS A 105 4.90 10.53 -12.15
C LYS A 105 4.43 9.86 -13.44
N TYR A 106 4.99 8.69 -13.74
CA TYR A 106 4.60 7.90 -14.89
C TYR A 106 3.11 7.54 -14.87
N ALA A 107 2.64 6.97 -13.76
CA ALA A 107 1.25 6.55 -13.61
C ALA A 107 0.29 7.75 -13.76
N THR A 108 0.60 8.88 -13.11
CA THR A 108 -0.21 10.09 -13.17
C THR A 108 -0.32 10.59 -14.62
N GLN A 109 0.77 10.64 -15.36
CA GLN A 109 0.78 11.07 -16.75
C GLN A 109 -0.08 10.14 -17.62
N VAL A 110 0.21 8.83 -17.59
CA VAL A 110 -0.48 7.82 -18.43
C VAL A 110 -1.98 7.82 -18.16
N LEU A 111 -2.38 7.84 -16.87
CA LEU A 111 -3.79 7.81 -16.50
C LEU A 111 -4.52 9.07 -16.95
N LYS A 112 -3.94 10.26 -16.74
CA LYS A 112 -4.56 11.53 -17.18
C LYS A 112 -4.73 11.57 -18.70
N GLU A 113 -3.69 11.26 -19.46
CA GLU A 113 -3.72 11.26 -20.92
C GLU A 113 -4.82 10.31 -21.43
N SER A 114 -4.84 9.08 -20.95
CA SER A 114 -5.80 8.08 -21.42
C SER A 114 -7.25 8.38 -21.02
N MET A 115 -7.48 8.93 -19.82
CA MET A 115 -8.82 9.30 -19.38
C MET A 115 -9.35 10.57 -20.05
N SER A 116 -8.48 11.45 -20.54
CA SER A 116 -8.91 12.61 -21.33
C SER A 116 -9.49 12.21 -22.69
N GLU A 117 -9.05 11.07 -23.22
CA GLU A 117 -9.51 10.50 -24.49
C GLU A 117 -10.76 9.59 -24.32
N ASP A 118 -10.95 9.01 -23.12
CA ASP A 118 -12.06 8.11 -22.83
C ASP A 118 -12.70 8.38 -21.44
N PRO A 119 -13.80 9.14 -21.41
CA PRO A 119 -14.55 9.39 -20.17
C PRO A 119 -15.13 8.13 -19.51
N THR A 120 -15.36 7.06 -20.27
CA THR A 120 -15.84 5.77 -19.74
C THR A 120 -14.74 5.11 -18.92
N LEU A 121 -13.50 5.21 -19.39
CA LEU A 121 -12.33 4.77 -18.65
C LEU A 121 -12.22 5.49 -17.30
N ALA A 122 -12.40 6.82 -17.27
CA ALA A 122 -12.36 7.60 -16.04
C ALA A 122 -13.38 7.11 -15.00
N SER A 123 -14.63 6.90 -15.42
CA SER A 123 -15.69 6.38 -14.53
C SER A 123 -15.36 4.99 -13.97
N ARG A 124 -14.85 4.09 -14.82
CA ARG A 124 -14.45 2.75 -14.43
C ARG A 124 -13.28 2.77 -13.43
N LEU A 125 -12.26 3.58 -13.69
CA LEU A 125 -11.10 3.68 -12.81
C LEU A 125 -11.43 4.35 -11.47
N ALA A 126 -12.39 5.28 -11.44
CA ALA A 126 -12.89 5.85 -10.19
C ALA A 126 -13.54 4.79 -9.30
N LEU A 127 -14.40 3.93 -9.87
CA LEU A 127 -14.98 2.81 -9.15
C LEU A 127 -13.93 1.81 -8.67
N TRP A 128 -12.96 1.50 -9.52
CA TRP A 128 -11.87 0.59 -9.19
C TRP A 128 -10.97 1.13 -8.07
N GLY A 129 -10.65 2.43 -8.10
CA GLY A 129 -9.87 3.09 -7.05
C GLY A 129 -10.54 3.02 -5.67
N ARG A 130 -11.86 3.29 -5.60
CA ARG A 130 -12.63 3.14 -4.36
C ARG A 130 -12.65 1.71 -3.82
N ARG A 131 -12.81 0.73 -4.71
CA ARG A 131 -12.74 -0.69 -4.34
C ARG A 131 -11.39 -1.06 -3.77
N ILE A 132 -10.29 -0.66 -4.42
CA ILE A 132 -8.92 -0.90 -3.93
C ILE A 132 -8.75 -0.34 -2.52
N MET A 133 -9.24 0.89 -2.25
CA MET A 133 -9.17 1.48 -0.91
C MET A 133 -9.89 0.62 0.12
N GLY A 134 -11.09 0.12 -0.18
CA GLY A 134 -11.81 -0.79 0.69
C GLY A 134 -11.02 -2.06 1.01
N ASP A 135 -10.44 -2.71 -0.01
CA ASP A 135 -9.63 -3.91 0.16
C ASP A 135 -8.34 -3.65 0.96
N VAL A 136 -7.69 -2.50 0.76
CA VAL A 136 -6.51 -2.07 1.56
C VAL A 136 -6.88 -1.86 3.03
N LEU A 137 -8.01 -1.22 3.32
CA LEU A 137 -8.46 -1.01 4.70
C LEU A 137 -8.79 -2.31 5.41
N LEU A 138 -9.39 -3.28 4.71
CA LEU A 138 -9.63 -4.62 5.25
C LEU A 138 -8.32 -5.35 5.56
N GLU A 139 -7.33 -5.23 4.66
CA GLU A 139 -6.02 -5.82 4.85
C GLU A 139 -5.27 -5.21 6.02
N LEU A 140 -5.30 -3.88 6.17
CA LEU A 140 -4.71 -3.18 7.30
C LEU A 140 -5.30 -3.63 8.64
N ARG A 141 -6.63 -3.74 8.73
CA ARG A 141 -7.29 -4.24 9.94
C ARG A 141 -6.80 -5.62 10.35
N GLY A 142 -6.61 -6.53 9.38
CA GLY A 142 -6.08 -7.86 9.63
C GLY A 142 -4.58 -7.90 9.95
N THR A 143 -3.84 -6.80 9.78
CA THR A 143 -2.40 -6.74 10.07
C THR A 143 -2.11 -6.56 11.56
N PHE A 144 -3.03 -5.95 12.31
CA PHE A 144 -2.83 -5.64 13.71
C PHE A 144 -3.45 -6.70 14.63
N ASP A 145 -2.74 -7.03 15.71
CA ASP A 145 -3.28 -7.82 16.80
C ASP A 145 -4.13 -6.91 17.70
N ASN A 146 -5.45 -7.00 17.58
CA ASN A 146 -6.39 -6.16 18.31
C ASN A 146 -6.24 -6.30 19.83
N ARG A 147 -5.94 -7.51 20.34
CA ARG A 147 -5.70 -7.74 21.77
C ARG A 147 -4.47 -7.01 22.25
N LYS A 148 -3.36 -7.09 21.49
CA LYS A 148 -2.13 -6.37 21.78
C LYS A 148 -2.33 -4.85 21.74
N LEU A 149 -3.07 -4.35 20.75
CA LEU A 149 -3.41 -2.93 20.66
C LEU A 149 -4.26 -2.45 21.84
N ALA A 150 -5.20 -3.28 22.30
CA ALA A 150 -6.02 -2.98 23.47
C ALA A 150 -5.26 -3.18 24.80
N GLY A 151 -4.03 -3.71 24.79
CA GLY A 151 -3.23 -3.98 26.00
C GLY A 151 -3.61 -5.29 26.70
N ILE A 152 -4.27 -6.20 25.98
CA ILE A 152 -4.71 -7.51 26.50
C ILE A 152 -3.69 -8.59 26.17
N THR A 153 -3.40 -9.47 27.12
CA THR A 153 -2.50 -10.62 26.89
C THR A 153 -3.14 -11.63 25.94
N LYS A 154 -2.32 -12.20 25.04
CA LYS A 154 -2.77 -13.12 23.98
C LYS A 154 -3.61 -14.30 24.49
N ASN A 155 -3.33 -14.79 25.69
CA ASN A 155 -3.97 -15.98 26.27
C ASN A 155 -5.13 -15.65 27.23
N ALA A 156 -5.54 -14.40 27.36
CA ALA A 156 -6.68 -14.02 28.20
C ALA A 156 -7.96 -14.69 27.69
N LYS A 157 -8.69 -15.37 28.57
CA LYS A 157 -10.02 -15.90 28.26
C LYS A 157 -11.01 -14.73 28.38
N LEU A 158 -11.60 -14.34 27.28
CA LEU A 158 -12.56 -13.25 27.20
C LEU A 158 -13.93 -13.79 26.81
N SER A 159 -14.98 -13.22 27.37
CA SER A 159 -16.34 -13.39 26.90
C SER A 159 -16.54 -12.71 25.53
N VAL A 160 -17.64 -13.00 24.87
CA VAL A 160 -17.99 -12.36 23.58
C VAL A 160 -18.09 -10.84 23.70
N GLU A 161 -18.63 -10.35 24.82
CA GLU A 161 -18.77 -8.91 25.08
C GLU A 161 -17.40 -8.24 25.30
N GLU A 162 -16.54 -8.86 26.08
CA GLU A 162 -15.16 -8.37 26.29
C GLU A 162 -14.35 -8.37 25.00
N GLU A 163 -14.48 -9.39 24.13
CA GLU A 163 -13.86 -9.40 22.79
C GLU A 163 -14.36 -8.22 21.92
N ARG A 164 -15.65 -7.90 22.02
CA ARG A 164 -16.22 -6.76 21.30
C ARG A 164 -15.63 -5.43 21.79
N GLU A 165 -15.50 -5.26 23.10
CA GLU A 165 -14.88 -4.08 23.71
C GLU A 165 -13.40 -3.95 23.30
N VAL A 166 -12.65 -5.06 23.31
CA VAL A 166 -11.25 -5.12 22.85
C VAL A 166 -11.12 -4.67 21.39
N ASN A 167 -12.00 -5.17 20.53
CA ASN A 167 -12.01 -4.76 19.12
C ASN A 167 -12.34 -3.27 18.96
N LEU A 168 -13.30 -2.76 19.71
CA LEU A 168 -13.66 -1.35 19.67
C LEU A 168 -12.51 -0.45 20.13
N ALA A 169 -11.84 -0.82 21.23
CA ALA A 169 -10.66 -0.10 21.72
C ALA A 169 -9.48 -0.14 20.73
N ALA A 170 -9.26 -1.27 20.07
CA ALA A 170 -8.24 -1.38 19.02
C ALA A 170 -8.58 -0.49 17.81
N TYR A 171 -9.83 -0.48 17.36
CA TYR A 171 -10.26 0.39 16.25
C TYR A 171 -10.08 1.88 16.57
N SER A 172 -10.43 2.31 17.78
CA SER A 172 -10.22 3.71 18.20
C SER A 172 -8.75 4.14 18.14
N LYS A 173 -7.82 3.21 18.40
CA LYS A 173 -6.38 3.49 18.28
C LYS A 173 -5.90 3.55 16.82
N LEU A 174 -6.56 2.82 15.92
CA LEU A 174 -6.22 2.80 14.49
C LEU A 174 -6.91 3.93 13.71
N GLU A 175 -7.97 4.51 14.24
CA GLU A 175 -8.77 5.53 13.55
C GLU A 175 -7.97 6.71 12.98
N PRO A 176 -7.00 7.32 13.72
CA PRO A 176 -6.19 8.40 13.17
C PRO A 176 -5.38 7.96 11.94
N LEU A 177 -4.76 6.78 12.00
CA LEU A 177 -4.01 6.22 10.87
C LEU A 177 -4.91 5.97 9.66
N VAL A 178 -6.07 5.35 9.89
CA VAL A 178 -7.05 5.07 8.82
C VAL A 178 -7.52 6.37 8.17
N SER A 179 -7.82 7.39 8.97
CA SER A 179 -8.25 8.70 8.46
C SER A 179 -7.17 9.40 7.63
N GLU A 180 -5.91 9.35 8.07
CA GLU A 180 -4.75 9.86 7.33
C GLU A 180 -4.61 9.14 5.96
N LEU A 181 -4.76 7.82 5.94
CA LEU A 181 -4.65 7.03 4.71
C LEU A 181 -5.81 7.29 3.73
N ILE A 182 -7.04 7.47 4.24
CA ILE A 182 -8.20 7.84 3.41
C ILE A 182 -7.99 9.22 2.81
N ALA A 183 -7.56 10.21 3.60
CA ALA A 183 -7.28 11.55 3.10
C ALA A 183 -6.18 11.54 2.03
N ALA A 184 -5.09 10.80 2.26
CA ALA A 184 -4.01 10.65 1.28
C ALA A 184 -4.47 9.93 -0.01
N HIS A 185 -5.38 8.96 0.10
CA HIS A 185 -6.01 8.31 -1.05
C HIS A 185 -6.83 9.30 -1.88
N SER A 186 -7.67 10.13 -1.23
CA SER A 186 -8.46 11.15 -1.92
C SER A 186 -7.56 12.13 -2.69
N VAL A 187 -6.48 12.60 -2.07
CA VAL A 187 -5.50 13.47 -2.74
C VAL A 187 -4.87 12.78 -3.97
N ARG A 188 -4.59 11.46 -3.90
CA ARG A 188 -4.07 10.72 -5.05
C ARG A 188 -5.09 10.56 -6.17
N MET A 189 -6.35 10.30 -5.82
CA MET A 189 -7.43 10.22 -6.81
C MET A 189 -7.62 11.56 -7.51
N ASP A 190 -7.68 12.65 -6.76
CA ASP A 190 -7.79 14.02 -7.29
C ASP A 190 -6.58 14.38 -8.18
N ALA A 191 -5.38 13.95 -7.80
CA ALA A 191 -4.16 14.19 -8.56
C ALA A 191 -4.18 13.57 -9.96
N ILE A 192 -4.99 12.54 -10.19
CA ILE A 192 -5.22 11.94 -11.52
C ILE A 192 -6.57 12.35 -12.14
N GLY A 193 -7.31 13.27 -11.52
CA GLY A 193 -8.59 13.78 -12.02
C GLY A 193 -9.78 12.87 -11.73
N LEU A 194 -9.69 12.00 -10.73
CA LEU A 194 -10.77 11.10 -10.30
C LEU A 194 -11.29 11.49 -8.91
N THR A 195 -12.58 11.26 -8.69
CA THR A 195 -13.19 11.41 -7.37
C THR A 195 -13.03 10.12 -6.55
N ALA A 196 -12.54 10.27 -5.30
CA ALA A 196 -12.38 9.15 -4.36
C ALA A 196 -13.71 8.63 -3.81
#